data_abf41593cab291cab1d6d0a5aa924e10
#
_entry.id   abf41593cab291cab1d6d0a5aa924e10
#
_cell.length_a   1.000
_cell.length_b   1.000
_cell.length_c   1.000
_cell.angle_alpha   90.00
_cell.angle_beta   90.00
_cell.angle_gamma   90.00
#
_symmetry.space_group_name_H-M   'P 1'
#
loop_
_entity.id
_entity.type
_entity.pdbx_description
1 polymer ?
#
loop_
_entity_poly.entity_id
_entity_poly.type
_entity_poly.pdbx_seq_one_letter_code
_entity_poly.pdbx_strand_id
1 'polypeptide(L)'
;MTVLLAALGLLAVVALTLGTAIAVASEFSLTALERSRVDQHAATVDDRRARAVARAHRNLSFQLSGCQLAITITTLVTGYIAEPAVASLIRPGLTAVGVPEGLAGGLATTLALVLATALSMICPFGPEEKQAL
;
A
#
# COMPACT_ATOMS: atom_id res chain seq x y z
N MET A 1 5.78 -26.86 -9.78
CA MET A 1 6.17 -26.19 -8.52
C MET A 1 6.39 -24.68 -8.71
N THR A 2 7.03 -24.24 -9.78
CA THR A 2 7.28 -22.81 -10.08
C THR A 2 6.02 -21.97 -10.34
N VAL A 3 5.04 -22.49 -11.09
CA VAL A 3 3.78 -21.77 -11.39
C VAL A 3 2.93 -21.55 -10.14
N LEU A 4 2.87 -22.54 -9.24
CA LEU A 4 2.14 -22.42 -7.98
C LEU A 4 2.76 -21.37 -7.06
N LEU A 5 4.09 -21.33 -6.97
CA LEU A 5 4.81 -20.33 -6.17
C LEU A 5 4.63 -18.92 -6.75
N ALA A 6 4.65 -18.77 -8.07
CA ALA A 6 4.37 -17.50 -8.73
C ALA A 6 2.93 -17.02 -8.49
N ALA A 7 1.96 -17.92 -8.58
CA ALA A 7 0.55 -17.61 -8.30
C ALA A 7 0.33 -17.21 -6.83
N LEU A 8 0.96 -17.91 -5.89
CA LEU A 8 0.90 -17.56 -4.46
C LEU A 8 1.56 -16.21 -4.19
N GLY A 9 2.70 -15.91 -4.82
CA GLY A 9 3.37 -14.61 -4.72
C GLY A 9 2.49 -13.47 -5.23
N LEU A 10 1.86 -13.65 -6.39
CA LEU A 10 0.93 -12.66 -6.95
C LEU A 10 -0.29 -12.45 -6.04
N LEU A 11 -0.84 -13.52 -5.50
CA LEU A 11 -1.98 -13.48 -4.58
C LEU A 11 -1.61 -12.74 -3.28
N ALA A 12 -0.41 -12.97 -2.77
CA ALA A 12 0.12 -12.27 -1.61
C ALA A 12 0.28 -10.76 -1.88
N VAL A 13 0.82 -10.36 -3.04
CA VAL A 13 0.95 -8.94 -3.43
C VAL A 13 -0.42 -8.29 -3.52
N VAL A 14 -1.40 -8.93 -4.15
CA VAL A 14 -2.78 -8.41 -4.23
C VAL A 14 -3.40 -8.26 -2.84
N ALA A 15 -3.26 -9.26 -1.98
CA ALA A 15 -3.80 -9.21 -0.61
C ALA A 15 -3.14 -8.09 0.23
N LEU A 16 -1.83 -7.91 0.11
CA LEU A 16 -1.09 -6.84 0.79
C LEU A 16 -1.50 -5.45 0.27
N THR A 17 -1.67 -5.31 -1.05
CA THR A 17 -2.14 -4.06 -1.66
C THR A 17 -3.54 -3.69 -1.18
N LEU A 18 -4.46 -4.65 -1.11
CA LEU A 18 -5.79 -4.45 -0.54
C LEU A 18 -5.72 -4.07 0.94
N GLY A 19 -4.84 -4.71 1.72
CA GLY A 19 -4.60 -4.37 3.12
C GLY A 19 -4.12 -2.93 3.29
N THR A 20 -3.16 -2.50 2.47
CA THR A 20 -2.68 -1.11 2.44
C THR A 20 -3.81 -0.14 2.07
N ALA A 21 -4.60 -0.45 1.05
CA ALA A 21 -5.72 0.40 0.62
C ALA A 21 -6.77 0.57 1.73
N ILE A 22 -7.10 -0.50 2.47
CA ILE A 22 -8.02 -0.43 3.61
C ILE A 22 -7.44 0.42 4.74
N ALA A 23 -6.15 0.29 5.05
CA ALA A 23 -5.49 1.07 6.10
C ALA A 23 -5.49 2.57 5.74
N VAL A 24 -5.15 2.91 4.49
CA VAL A 24 -5.18 4.29 3.96
C VAL A 24 -6.60 4.85 3.98
N ALA A 25 -7.60 4.11 3.49
CA ALA A 25 -8.99 4.53 3.53
C ALA A 25 -9.49 4.78 4.96
N SER A 26 -9.06 3.94 5.92
CA SER A 26 -9.37 4.11 7.34
C SER A 26 -8.74 5.38 7.92
N GLU A 27 -7.49 5.67 7.58
CA GLU A 27 -6.78 6.87 7.99
C GLU A 27 -7.50 8.14 7.49
N PHE A 28 -7.78 8.21 6.19
CA PHE A 28 -8.47 9.34 5.60
C PHE A 28 -9.90 9.51 6.14
N SER A 29 -10.64 8.43 6.31
CA SER A 29 -11.99 8.51 6.84
C SER A 29 -12.03 9.03 8.29
N LEU A 30 -11.06 8.64 9.12
CA LEU A 30 -10.96 9.11 10.49
C LEU A 30 -10.53 10.58 10.58
N THR A 31 -9.62 11.02 9.72
CA THR A 31 -9.15 12.42 9.70
C THR A 31 -10.14 13.38 9.08
N ALA A 32 -10.95 12.94 8.11
CA ALA A 32 -11.97 13.76 7.46
C ALA A 32 -13.21 14.01 8.34
N LEU A 33 -13.44 13.20 9.37
CA LEU A 33 -14.60 13.32 10.24
C LEU A 33 -14.35 14.31 11.38
N GLU A 34 -15.23 15.29 11.52
CA GLU A 34 -15.22 16.22 12.64
C GLU A 34 -15.76 15.54 13.91
N ARG A 35 -15.03 15.66 15.01
CA ARG A 35 -15.34 15.00 16.29
C ARG A 35 -16.75 15.32 16.79
N SER A 36 -17.18 16.57 16.68
CA SER A 36 -18.51 17.02 17.10
C SER A 36 -19.63 16.30 16.36
N ARG A 37 -19.47 16.08 15.04
CA ARG A 37 -20.45 15.37 14.21
C ARG A 37 -20.51 13.88 14.54
N VAL A 38 -19.36 13.28 14.81
CA VAL A 38 -19.27 11.86 15.19
C VAL A 38 -19.98 11.62 16.54
N ASP A 39 -19.73 12.47 17.54
CA ASP A 39 -20.34 12.34 18.86
C ASP A 39 -21.86 12.61 18.82
N GLN A 40 -22.31 13.60 18.05
CA GLN A 40 -23.74 13.87 17.84
C GLN A 40 -24.46 12.71 17.15
N HIS A 41 -23.85 12.16 16.09
CA HIS A 41 -24.44 11.04 15.36
C HIS A 41 -24.51 9.77 16.24
N ALA A 42 -23.48 9.50 17.03
CA ALA A 42 -23.45 8.38 17.93
C ALA A 42 -24.46 8.49 19.10
N ALA A 43 -24.83 9.74 19.47
CA ALA A 43 -25.84 10.01 20.48
C ALA A 43 -27.28 9.88 19.95
N THR A 44 -27.50 10.14 18.64
CA THR A 44 -28.83 10.10 18.01
C THR A 44 -29.18 8.74 17.43
N VAL A 45 -28.17 7.99 16.98
CA VAL A 45 -28.35 6.67 16.36
C VAL A 45 -27.75 5.59 17.26
N ASP A 46 -28.62 4.76 17.86
CA ASP A 46 -28.16 3.63 18.70
C ASP A 46 -27.69 2.45 17.84
N ASP A 47 -26.63 2.69 17.04
CA ASP A 47 -25.99 1.67 16.19
C ASP A 47 -24.60 1.30 16.73
N ARG A 48 -24.30 0.00 16.68
CA ARG A 48 -22.97 -0.54 17.03
C ARG A 48 -21.86 0.12 16.21
N ARG A 49 -22.12 0.42 14.93
CA ARG A 49 -21.15 1.05 14.02
C ARG A 49 -20.85 2.49 14.44
N ALA A 50 -21.89 3.28 14.72
CA ALA A 50 -21.74 4.66 15.19
C ALA A 50 -20.91 4.73 16.49
N ARG A 51 -21.19 3.83 17.44
CA ARG A 51 -20.42 3.71 18.69
C ARG A 51 -18.98 3.27 18.47
N ALA A 52 -18.71 2.39 17.49
CA ALA A 52 -17.35 1.96 17.15
C ALA A 52 -16.54 3.12 16.56
N VAL A 53 -17.12 3.89 15.62
CA VAL A 53 -16.49 5.08 15.02
C VAL A 53 -16.22 6.15 16.09
N ALA A 54 -17.16 6.44 16.97
CA ALA A 54 -16.95 7.41 18.06
C ALA A 54 -15.85 6.96 19.04
N ARG A 55 -15.72 5.67 19.29
CA ARG A 55 -14.64 5.11 20.11
C ARG A 55 -13.28 5.21 19.43
N ALA A 56 -13.21 4.91 18.13
CA ALA A 56 -12.00 5.06 17.34
C ALA A 56 -11.56 6.53 17.29
N HIS A 57 -12.50 7.44 17.10
CA HIS A 57 -12.24 8.88 17.04
C HIS A 57 -11.78 9.47 18.38
N ARG A 58 -12.23 8.92 19.51
CA ARG A 58 -11.72 9.32 20.85
C ARG A 58 -10.25 8.96 21.04
N ASN A 59 -9.78 7.88 20.41
CA ASN A 59 -8.38 7.43 20.45
C ASN A 59 -7.68 7.65 19.10
N LEU A 60 -7.94 8.77 18.44
CA LEU A 60 -7.52 9.06 17.08
C LEU A 60 -6.01 8.87 16.86
N SER A 61 -5.18 9.40 17.75
CA SER A 61 -3.72 9.27 17.65
C SER A 61 -3.27 7.81 17.65
N PHE A 62 -3.86 6.98 18.50
CA PHE A 62 -3.54 5.56 18.54
C PHE A 62 -3.99 4.83 17.26
N GLN A 63 -5.18 5.17 16.74
CA GLN A 63 -5.70 4.60 15.50
C GLN A 63 -4.83 4.99 14.30
N LEU A 64 -4.44 6.26 14.19
CA LEU A 64 -3.56 6.75 13.12
C LEU A 64 -2.18 6.07 13.17
N SER A 65 -1.58 5.95 14.37
CA SER A 65 -0.32 5.22 14.52
C SER A 65 -0.44 3.75 14.08
N GLY A 66 -1.56 3.10 14.39
CA GLY A 66 -1.86 1.75 13.96
C GLY A 66 -2.00 1.63 12.43
N CYS A 67 -2.70 2.56 11.79
CA CYS A 67 -2.82 2.63 10.33
C CYS A 67 -1.46 2.84 9.67
N GLN A 68 -0.64 3.78 10.16
CA GLN A 68 0.69 4.04 9.65
C GLN A 68 1.61 2.83 9.78
N LEU A 69 1.56 2.14 10.92
CA LEU A 69 2.32 0.91 11.13
C LEU A 69 1.89 -0.19 10.13
N ALA A 70 0.58 -0.37 9.95
CA ALA A 70 0.03 -1.33 8.99
C ALA A 70 0.47 -1.01 7.55
N ILE A 71 0.38 0.26 7.12
CA ILE A 71 0.83 0.72 5.81
C ILE A 71 2.32 0.44 5.63
N THR A 72 3.14 0.79 6.61
CA THR A 72 4.59 0.57 6.55
C THR A 72 4.94 -0.92 6.40
N ILE A 73 4.34 -1.78 7.23
CA ILE A 73 4.59 -3.22 7.17
C ILE A 73 4.14 -3.80 5.82
N THR A 74 2.92 -3.50 5.38
CA THR A 74 2.40 -4.03 4.11
C THR A 74 3.21 -3.53 2.92
N THR A 75 3.64 -2.28 2.92
CA THR A 75 4.47 -1.71 1.84
C THR A 75 5.87 -2.35 1.81
N LEU A 76 6.51 -2.53 2.95
CA LEU A 76 7.81 -3.21 3.03
C LEU A 76 7.74 -4.66 2.55
N VAL A 77 6.74 -5.40 2.99
CA VAL A 77 6.55 -6.81 2.58
C VAL A 77 6.21 -6.91 1.10
N THR A 78 5.37 -5.99 0.59
CA THR A 78 5.05 -5.92 -0.85
C THR A 78 6.31 -5.64 -1.67
N GLY A 79 7.13 -4.68 -1.26
CA GLY A 79 8.41 -4.37 -1.92
C GLY A 79 9.35 -5.57 -1.94
N TYR A 80 9.49 -6.25 -0.81
CA TYR A 80 10.33 -7.44 -0.69
C TYR A 80 9.89 -8.60 -1.61
N ILE A 81 8.57 -8.79 -1.79
CA ILE A 81 8.03 -9.83 -2.69
C ILE A 81 8.10 -9.40 -4.16
N ALA A 82 7.81 -8.12 -4.44
CA ALA A 82 7.76 -7.59 -5.80
C ALA A 82 9.16 -7.43 -6.42
N GLU A 83 10.18 -7.08 -5.64
CA GLU A 83 11.54 -6.84 -6.12
C GLU A 83 12.11 -7.99 -6.97
N PRO A 84 12.16 -9.25 -6.50
CA PRO A 84 12.72 -10.33 -7.30
C PRO A 84 11.87 -10.65 -8.55
N ALA A 85 10.56 -10.44 -8.48
CA ALA A 85 9.68 -10.62 -9.64
C ALA A 85 9.98 -9.61 -10.73
N VAL A 86 10.09 -8.32 -10.40
CA VAL A 86 10.41 -7.25 -11.35
C VAL A 86 11.83 -7.40 -11.87
N ALA A 87 12.81 -7.73 -11.01
CA ALA A 87 14.18 -7.97 -11.40
C ALA A 87 14.29 -9.12 -12.43
N SER A 88 13.51 -10.19 -12.25
CA SER A 88 13.48 -11.32 -13.18
C SER A 88 12.92 -10.97 -14.56
N LEU A 89 12.01 -10.01 -14.64
CA LEU A 89 11.47 -9.49 -15.90
C LEU A 89 12.45 -8.57 -16.64
N ILE A 90 13.24 -7.79 -15.91
CA ILE A 90 14.17 -6.82 -16.48
C ILE A 90 15.47 -7.50 -16.94
N ARG A 91 15.93 -8.52 -16.21
CA ARG A 91 17.20 -9.20 -16.45
C ARG A 91 17.39 -9.69 -17.89
N PRO A 92 16.44 -10.38 -18.55
CA PRO A 92 16.63 -10.82 -19.95
C PRO A 92 16.75 -9.65 -20.93
N GLY A 93 16.13 -8.52 -20.67
CA GLY A 93 16.28 -7.31 -21.47
C GLY A 93 17.69 -6.72 -21.36
N LEU A 94 18.27 -6.70 -20.16
CA LEU A 94 19.63 -6.20 -19.93
C LEU A 94 20.68 -7.10 -20.59
N THR A 95 20.53 -8.40 -20.54
CA THR A 95 21.45 -9.34 -21.22
C THR A 95 21.35 -9.23 -22.74
N ALA A 96 20.15 -8.98 -23.28
CA ALA A 96 19.94 -8.76 -24.72
C ALA A 96 20.62 -7.48 -25.23
N VAL A 97 20.79 -6.47 -24.39
CA VAL A 97 21.52 -5.20 -24.71
C VAL A 97 23.04 -5.34 -24.50
N GLY A 98 23.53 -6.52 -24.10
CA GLY A 98 24.96 -6.79 -23.97
C GLY A 98 25.54 -6.54 -22.57
N VAL A 99 24.71 -6.37 -21.55
CA VAL A 99 25.19 -6.26 -20.16
C VAL A 99 25.65 -7.64 -19.68
N PRO A 100 26.92 -7.75 -19.15
CA PRO A 100 27.43 -9.00 -18.62
C PRO A 100 26.52 -9.57 -17.51
N GLU A 101 26.35 -10.90 -17.49
CA GLU A 101 25.46 -11.57 -16.53
C GLU A 101 25.75 -11.23 -15.06
N GLY A 102 27.03 -11.03 -14.72
CA GLY A 102 27.45 -10.66 -13.37
C GLY A 102 26.97 -9.27 -12.91
N LEU A 103 26.78 -8.34 -13.85
CA LEU A 103 26.27 -6.98 -13.59
C LEU A 103 24.76 -6.87 -13.81
N ALA A 104 24.20 -7.71 -14.69
CA ALA A 104 22.79 -7.67 -15.04
C ALA A 104 21.87 -7.91 -13.84
N GLY A 105 22.28 -8.74 -12.89
CA GLY A 105 21.54 -8.98 -11.64
C GLY A 105 21.42 -7.71 -10.79
N GLY A 106 22.56 -7.07 -10.46
CA GLY A 106 22.58 -5.87 -9.64
C GLY A 106 21.88 -4.68 -10.29
N LEU A 107 22.08 -4.49 -11.60
CA LEU A 107 21.38 -3.44 -12.36
C LEU A 107 19.88 -3.69 -12.43
N ALA A 108 19.44 -4.93 -12.63
CA ALA A 108 18.02 -5.28 -12.64
C ALA A 108 17.36 -4.98 -11.30
N THR A 109 17.99 -5.34 -10.19
CA THR A 109 17.50 -5.03 -8.84
C THR A 109 17.43 -3.53 -8.59
N THR A 110 18.46 -2.77 -8.95
CA THR A 110 18.47 -1.31 -8.79
C THR A 110 17.38 -0.64 -9.61
N LEU A 111 17.20 -1.03 -10.88
CA LEU A 111 16.14 -0.51 -11.73
C LEU A 111 14.76 -0.91 -11.22
N ALA A 112 14.59 -2.14 -10.73
CA ALA A 112 13.34 -2.60 -10.13
C ALA A 112 12.95 -1.76 -8.91
N LEU A 113 13.91 -1.44 -8.04
CA LEU A 113 13.68 -0.58 -6.87
C LEU A 113 13.28 0.83 -7.27
N VAL A 114 13.99 1.43 -8.24
CA VAL A 114 13.69 2.78 -8.74
C VAL A 114 12.29 2.81 -9.36
N LEU A 115 11.96 1.84 -10.21
CA LEU A 115 10.64 1.74 -10.84
C LEU A 115 9.53 1.51 -9.81
N ALA A 116 9.73 0.60 -8.86
CA ALA A 116 8.75 0.33 -7.81
C ALA A 116 8.51 1.58 -6.94
N THR A 117 9.57 2.31 -6.60
CA THR A 117 9.46 3.56 -5.84
C THR A 117 8.74 4.65 -6.65
N ALA A 118 9.09 4.82 -7.93
CA ALA A 118 8.43 5.79 -8.80
C ALA A 118 6.94 5.48 -8.98
N LEU A 119 6.59 4.21 -9.23
CA LEU A 119 5.19 3.78 -9.32
C LEU A 119 4.44 4.01 -8.01
N SER A 120 5.06 3.71 -6.87
CA SER A 120 4.46 3.93 -5.55
C SER A 120 4.22 5.39 -5.25
N MET A 121 5.02 6.30 -5.81
CA MET A 121 4.80 7.75 -5.68
C MET A 121 3.73 8.29 -6.64
N ILE A 122 3.57 7.69 -7.81
CA ILE A 122 2.61 8.17 -8.82
C ILE A 122 1.20 7.61 -8.54
N CYS A 123 1.10 6.38 -8.04
CA CYS A 123 -0.16 5.69 -7.83
C CYS A 123 -1.08 6.31 -6.74
N PRO A 124 -0.56 6.91 -5.63
CA PRO A 124 -1.39 7.61 -4.65
C PRO A 124 -1.98 8.93 -5.16
N PHE A 125 -1.33 9.54 -6.17
CA PHE A 125 -1.81 10.77 -6.80
C PHE A 125 -2.73 10.45 -7.98
N GLY A 126 -3.81 9.70 -7.72
CA GLY A 126 -4.86 9.44 -8.69
C GLY A 126 -5.55 10.73 -9.17
N PRO A 127 -6.33 10.66 -10.26
CA PRO A 127 -6.91 11.84 -10.93
C PRO A 127 -7.86 12.69 -10.08
N GLU A 128 -8.15 12.28 -8.87
CA GLU A 128 -9.09 13.00 -7.97
C GLU A 128 -8.50 14.31 -7.41
N GLU A 129 -7.17 14.42 -7.30
CA GLU A 129 -6.55 15.64 -6.78
C GLU A 129 -6.55 16.81 -7.79
N LYS A 130 -6.74 16.52 -9.09
CA LYS A 130 -6.84 17.57 -10.13
C LYS A 130 -8.17 18.31 -10.12
N GLN A 131 -9.16 17.89 -9.34
CA GLN A 131 -10.46 18.58 -9.23
C GLN A 131 -10.57 19.47 -7.99
N ALA A 132 -9.55 19.49 -7.13
CA ALA A 132 -9.53 20.27 -5.90
C ALA A 132 -8.74 21.60 -6.02
N LEU A 133 -8.21 21.93 -7.18
CA LEU A 133 -7.58 23.21 -7.52
C LEU A 133 -8.45 23.97 -8.53
#